data_9eefc465b3f60d36891cfd12205ace5f
#
_entry.id   9eefc465b3f60d36891cfd12205ace5f
#
_cell.length_a   1.000
_cell.length_b   1.000
_cell.length_c   1.000
_cell.angle_alpha   90.00
_cell.angle_beta   90.00
_cell.angle_gamma   90.00
#
_symmetry.space_group_name_H-M   'P 1'
#
loop_
_entity.id
_entity.type
_entity.pdbx_description
1 polymer ?
#
loop_
_entity_poly.entity_id
_entity_poly.type
_entity_poly.pdbx_seq_one_letter_code
_entity_poly.pdbx_strand_id
1 'polypeptide(L)'
;FKLPGRPEPKKPASDENRAVPVRGAGNDLPVTFSPDGAVPGDRIVGIVTPGKGITIYPIQSSALSAFEEQPENWIDVRWDIDETMKERFPARVSISALNEPGSLAEIAEVIAQNEANIHRLEMANTAPDFTEMLFELEVWDLKHLNRLISQLKEKSCVSAARRVYAPAQGEKVTQ
;
A
#
# COMPACT_ATOMS: atom_id res chain seq x y z
N PHE A 1 -44.23 14.70 -16.39
CA PHE A 1 -43.58 13.89 -15.34
C PHE A 1 -42.13 14.27 -15.28
N LYS A 2 -41.70 15.04 -14.27
CA LYS A 2 -40.30 15.33 -14.01
C LYS A 2 -39.78 14.25 -13.07
N LEU A 3 -38.79 13.47 -13.54
CA LEU A 3 -38.01 12.55 -12.70
C LEU A 3 -37.22 13.38 -11.69
N PRO A 4 -37.17 12.98 -10.41
CA PRO A 4 -36.29 13.63 -9.44
C PRO A 4 -34.84 13.44 -9.85
N GLY A 5 -34.10 14.55 -9.87
CA GLY A 5 -32.70 14.58 -10.24
C GLY A 5 -31.88 13.66 -9.36
N ARG A 6 -31.05 12.83 -10.01
CA ARG A 6 -30.02 12.02 -9.37
C ARG A 6 -29.10 12.96 -8.58
N PRO A 7 -28.84 12.73 -7.29
CA PRO A 7 -27.90 13.56 -6.56
C PRO A 7 -26.51 13.44 -7.20
N GLU A 8 -25.94 14.58 -7.57
CA GLU A 8 -24.57 14.63 -8.06
C GLU A 8 -23.62 14.07 -6.97
N PRO A 9 -22.62 13.27 -7.35
CA PRO A 9 -21.62 12.83 -6.41
C PRO A 9 -20.89 14.06 -5.87
N LYS A 10 -20.97 14.27 -4.56
CA LYS A 10 -20.18 15.31 -3.88
C LYS A 10 -18.72 15.06 -4.22
N LYS A 11 -18.07 16.04 -4.81
CA LYS A 11 -16.61 16.07 -4.93
C LYS A 11 -16.02 15.79 -3.55
N PRO A 12 -15.03 14.91 -3.43
CA PRO A 12 -14.34 14.73 -2.17
C PRO A 12 -13.77 16.09 -1.74
N ALA A 13 -14.06 16.47 -0.50
CA ALA A 13 -13.50 17.68 0.10
C ALA A 13 -11.97 17.61 -0.04
N SER A 14 -11.39 18.70 -0.49
CA SER A 14 -9.94 18.87 -0.63
C SER A 14 -9.22 18.38 0.63
N ASP A 15 -8.21 17.57 0.45
CA ASP A 15 -7.38 16.89 1.46
C ASP A 15 -6.57 17.86 2.37
N GLU A 16 -6.89 19.14 2.38
CA GLU A 16 -6.07 20.18 3.03
C GLU A 16 -6.08 20.15 4.56
N ASN A 17 -6.84 19.26 5.19
CA ASN A 17 -6.95 19.25 6.66
C ASN A 17 -6.82 17.85 7.30
N ARG A 18 -6.20 16.88 6.62
CA ARG A 18 -5.86 15.61 7.23
C ARG A 18 -4.61 15.79 8.08
N ALA A 19 -4.74 15.49 9.37
CA ALA A 19 -3.57 15.38 10.24
C ALA A 19 -2.58 14.38 9.62
N VAL A 20 -1.34 14.81 9.38
CA VAL A 20 -0.30 13.94 8.85
C VAL A 20 0.03 12.88 9.91
N PRO A 21 -0.07 11.57 9.62
CA PRO A 21 0.11 10.52 10.62
C PRO A 21 1.59 10.24 10.96
N VAL A 22 2.48 11.23 10.79
CA VAL A 22 3.92 11.11 10.97
C VAL A 22 4.48 12.32 11.70
N ARG A 23 5.36 12.09 12.69
CA ARG A 23 6.14 13.13 13.38
C ARG A 23 7.60 13.10 12.95
N GLY A 24 8.30 14.23 13.18
CA GLY A 24 9.70 14.41 12.84
C GLY A 24 9.92 15.13 11.52
N ALA A 25 8.89 15.27 10.71
CA ALA A 25 8.88 16.14 9.55
C ALA A 25 8.74 17.59 10.01
N GLY A 26 9.61 18.50 9.56
CA GLY A 26 9.51 19.94 9.86
C GLY A 26 8.13 20.48 9.49
N ASN A 27 7.60 21.39 10.31
CA ASN A 27 6.19 21.84 10.27
C ASN A 27 5.78 22.56 8.98
N ASP A 28 6.71 22.93 8.11
CA ASP A 28 6.44 23.81 6.97
C ASP A 28 6.55 23.10 5.60
N LEU A 29 6.89 21.81 5.59
CA LEU A 29 7.04 21.07 4.34
C LEU A 29 5.91 20.07 4.15
N PRO A 30 5.34 20.00 2.93
CA PRO A 30 4.33 19.00 2.63
C PRO A 30 4.92 17.58 2.75
N VAL A 31 4.16 16.68 3.33
CA VAL A 31 4.54 15.27 3.52
C VAL A 31 3.69 14.40 2.62
N THR A 32 4.36 13.55 1.84
CA THR A 32 3.72 12.56 0.98
C THR A 32 4.30 11.18 1.26
N PHE A 33 3.48 10.15 1.05
CA PHE A 33 3.94 8.77 1.13
C PHE A 33 4.40 8.28 -0.25
N SER A 34 5.49 7.51 -0.27
CA SER A 34 5.93 6.85 -1.49
C SER A 34 4.89 5.81 -1.94
N PRO A 35 4.85 5.47 -3.25
CA PRO A 35 3.94 4.45 -3.75
C PRO A 35 4.23 3.03 -3.27
N ASP A 36 5.32 2.82 -2.51
CA ASP A 36 5.70 1.52 -1.95
C ASP A 36 4.70 0.97 -0.94
N GLY A 37 3.91 1.82 -0.32
CA GLY A 37 2.88 1.39 0.60
C GLY A 37 3.35 1.17 2.04
N ALA A 38 3.95 2.17 2.68
CA ALA A 38 4.26 2.14 4.10
C ALA A 38 2.97 2.07 4.94
N VAL A 39 2.96 1.21 5.94
CA VAL A 39 1.84 1.06 6.87
C VAL A 39 2.31 1.21 8.32
N PRO A 40 1.43 1.62 9.24
CA PRO A 40 1.79 1.71 10.66
C PRO A 40 2.37 0.40 11.19
N GLY A 41 3.48 0.51 11.89
CA GLY A 41 4.30 -0.62 12.33
C GLY A 41 5.55 -0.85 11.47
N ASP A 42 5.58 -0.34 10.25
CA ASP A 42 6.78 -0.34 9.43
C ASP A 42 7.83 0.61 10.00
N ARG A 43 9.09 0.27 9.80
CA ARG A 43 10.17 1.24 9.93
C ARG A 43 10.15 2.16 8.71
N ILE A 44 10.12 3.45 8.96
CA ILE A 44 10.02 4.47 7.94
C ILE A 44 11.16 5.48 8.04
N VAL A 45 11.43 6.13 6.91
CA VAL A 45 12.39 7.23 6.80
C VAL A 45 11.81 8.32 5.91
N GLY A 46 12.12 9.56 6.23
CA GLY A 46 11.75 10.69 5.39
C GLY A 46 12.90 11.12 4.51
N ILE A 47 12.63 11.42 3.25
CA ILE A 47 13.59 12.01 2.31
C ILE A 47 13.11 13.40 1.96
N VAL A 48 13.94 14.39 2.25
CA VAL A 48 13.69 15.78 1.88
C VAL A 48 14.06 15.99 0.41
N THR A 49 13.10 16.41 -0.39
CA THR A 49 13.32 16.81 -1.78
C THR A 49 13.17 18.32 -1.87
N PRO A 50 14.24 19.07 -2.22
CA PRO A 50 14.16 20.52 -2.34
C PRO A 50 13.04 20.94 -3.31
N GLY A 51 12.19 21.86 -2.85
CA GLY A 51 11.04 22.36 -3.60
C GLY A 51 9.80 21.46 -3.67
N LYS A 52 9.87 20.23 -3.15
CA LYS A 52 8.74 19.27 -3.16
C LYS A 52 8.26 18.85 -1.77
N GLY A 53 9.13 18.92 -0.75
CA GLY A 53 8.80 18.53 0.61
C GLY A 53 9.43 17.20 1.03
N ILE A 54 8.73 16.46 1.88
CA ILE A 54 9.24 15.23 2.47
C ILE A 54 8.43 14.06 1.92
N THR A 55 9.14 13.03 1.44
CA THR A 55 8.52 11.76 1.04
C THR A 55 8.88 10.70 2.06
N ILE A 56 7.87 9.98 2.53
CA ILE A 56 8.01 8.89 3.51
C ILE A 56 8.15 7.58 2.76
N TYR A 57 9.23 6.85 3.06
CA TYR A 57 9.51 5.53 2.52
C TYR A 57 9.56 4.48 3.63
N PRO A 58 9.05 3.27 3.38
CA PRO A 58 9.42 2.14 4.22
C PRO A 58 10.91 1.84 4.03
N ILE A 59 11.59 1.43 5.09
CA ILE A 59 13.04 1.23 5.06
C ILE A 59 13.47 0.14 4.06
N GLN A 60 12.57 -0.79 3.72
CA GLN A 60 12.81 -1.83 2.72
C GLN A 60 12.63 -1.37 1.27
N SER A 61 12.25 -0.12 1.04
CA SER A 61 12.06 0.38 -0.33
C SER A 61 13.36 0.38 -1.10
N SER A 62 13.36 -0.22 -2.29
CA SER A 62 14.49 -0.16 -3.22
C SER A 62 14.76 1.25 -3.76
N ALA A 63 13.75 2.12 -3.73
CA ALA A 63 13.88 3.52 -4.15
C ALA A 63 14.88 4.31 -3.30
N LEU A 64 15.13 3.89 -2.05
CA LEU A 64 16.07 4.54 -1.15
C LEU A 64 17.52 4.48 -1.64
N SER A 65 17.87 3.51 -2.49
CA SER A 65 19.22 3.42 -3.06
C SER A 65 19.62 4.66 -3.88
N ALA A 66 18.65 5.36 -4.45
CA ALA A 66 18.89 6.60 -5.18
C ALA A 66 19.35 7.76 -4.29
N PHE A 67 19.17 7.66 -2.97
CA PHE A 67 19.47 8.72 -1.99
C PHE A 67 20.66 8.38 -1.08
N GLU A 68 21.33 7.24 -1.27
CA GLU A 68 22.43 6.80 -0.41
C GLU A 68 23.60 7.79 -0.37
N GLU A 69 23.86 8.49 -1.46
CA GLU A 69 24.91 9.49 -1.56
C GLU A 69 24.53 10.87 -1.04
N GLN A 70 23.31 11.02 -0.52
CA GLN A 70 22.74 12.28 -0.04
C GLN A 70 22.26 12.16 1.40
N PRO A 71 23.14 11.85 2.37
CA PRO A 71 22.73 11.61 3.75
C PRO A 71 22.08 12.82 4.42
N GLU A 72 22.37 14.03 3.95
CA GLU A 72 21.78 15.28 4.44
C GLU A 72 20.27 15.40 4.17
N ASN A 73 19.75 14.66 3.20
CA ASN A 73 18.33 14.65 2.85
C ASN A 73 17.51 13.64 3.64
N TRP A 74 18.16 12.77 4.40
CA TRP A 74 17.50 11.77 5.22
C TRP A 74 17.12 12.37 6.55
N ILE A 75 15.86 12.20 6.93
CA ILE A 75 15.35 12.61 8.22
C ILE A 75 14.70 11.44 8.95
N ASP A 76 14.86 11.45 10.27
CA ASP A 76 14.23 10.46 11.12
C ASP A 76 12.77 10.84 11.35
N VAL A 77 11.87 9.95 11.02
CA VAL A 77 10.42 10.12 11.18
C VAL A 77 9.83 8.90 11.87
N ARG A 78 8.71 9.10 12.55
CA ARG A 78 7.99 8.03 13.23
C ARG A 78 6.49 8.20 13.06
N TRP A 79 5.77 7.11 13.16
CA TRP A 79 4.32 7.13 13.12
C TRP A 79 3.74 7.89 14.32
N ASP A 80 2.76 8.73 14.05
CA ASP A 80 1.97 9.43 15.04
C ASP A 80 0.49 9.18 14.78
N ILE A 81 0.03 8.01 15.20
CA ILE A 81 -1.32 7.56 14.95
C ILE A 81 -2.09 7.55 16.26
N ASP A 82 -3.16 8.33 16.28
CA ASP A 82 -4.16 8.26 17.31
C ASP A 82 -5.02 6.99 17.11
N GLU A 83 -5.21 6.19 18.12
CA GLU A 83 -6.07 4.99 18.11
C GLU A 83 -7.52 5.30 17.70
N THR A 84 -7.93 6.54 17.81
CA THR A 84 -9.25 7.00 17.36
C THR A 84 -9.32 7.26 15.86
N MET A 85 -8.18 7.38 15.18
CA MET A 85 -8.11 7.56 13.73
C MET A 85 -8.22 6.21 13.02
N LYS A 86 -9.41 5.94 12.50
CA LYS A 86 -9.66 4.77 11.66
C LYS A 86 -9.26 5.05 10.21
N GLU A 87 -7.98 5.14 9.96
CA GLU A 87 -7.44 5.33 8.62
C GLU A 87 -6.81 4.03 8.11
N ARG A 88 -7.08 3.71 6.85
CA ARG A 88 -6.48 2.57 6.17
C ARG A 88 -5.32 3.03 5.31
N PHE A 89 -4.33 2.18 5.17
CA PHE A 89 -3.11 2.45 4.42
C PHE A 89 -2.93 1.44 3.28
N PRO A 90 -2.44 1.89 2.12
CA PRO A 90 -2.21 0.99 0.99
C PRO A 90 -1.03 0.07 1.25
N ALA A 91 -1.20 -1.19 0.89
CA ALA A 91 -0.14 -2.19 0.88
C ALA A 91 -0.27 -3.09 -0.34
N ARG A 92 0.84 -3.63 -0.80
CA ARG A 92 0.89 -4.52 -1.96
C ARG A 92 1.24 -5.94 -1.54
N VAL A 93 0.49 -6.89 -2.07
CA VAL A 93 0.70 -8.31 -1.81
C VAL A 93 0.71 -9.07 -3.14
N SER A 94 1.76 -9.85 -3.35
CA SER A 94 1.85 -10.77 -4.46
C SER A 94 1.39 -12.15 -4.01
N ILE A 95 0.45 -12.73 -4.75
CA ILE A 95 -0.13 -14.03 -4.46
C ILE A 95 0.02 -14.93 -5.68
N SER A 96 0.66 -16.09 -5.49
CA SER A 96 0.68 -17.16 -6.48
C SER A 96 -0.35 -18.21 -6.10
N ALA A 97 -1.28 -18.47 -6.98
CA ALA A 97 -2.39 -19.39 -6.73
C ALA A 97 -2.57 -20.34 -7.91
N LEU A 98 -3.26 -21.46 -7.64
CA LEU A 98 -3.66 -22.39 -8.69
C LEU A 98 -4.55 -21.67 -9.73
N ASN A 99 -4.27 -21.91 -10.99
CA ASN A 99 -5.10 -21.39 -12.08
C ASN A 99 -6.34 -22.24 -12.27
N GLU A 100 -7.27 -22.13 -11.33
CA GLU A 100 -8.52 -22.89 -11.28
C GLU A 100 -9.69 -21.94 -11.01
N PRO A 101 -10.90 -22.30 -11.51
CA PRO A 101 -12.10 -21.57 -11.09
C PRO A 101 -12.26 -21.59 -9.58
N GLY A 102 -12.56 -20.46 -9.00
CA GLY A 102 -12.78 -20.31 -7.56
C GLY A 102 -11.55 -19.91 -6.75
N SER A 103 -10.33 -20.02 -7.27
CA SER A 103 -9.13 -19.58 -6.53
C SER A 103 -9.19 -18.09 -6.15
N LEU A 104 -9.55 -17.24 -7.09
CA LEU A 104 -9.71 -15.80 -6.82
C LEU A 104 -10.83 -15.54 -5.80
N ALA A 105 -11.92 -16.27 -5.88
CA ALA A 105 -13.03 -16.15 -4.94
C ALA A 105 -12.61 -16.50 -3.50
N GLU A 106 -11.85 -17.57 -3.31
CA GLU A 106 -11.30 -17.95 -1.99
C GLU A 106 -10.35 -16.90 -1.43
N ILE A 107 -9.48 -16.35 -2.27
CA ILE A 107 -8.56 -15.26 -1.88
C ILE A 107 -9.33 -14.02 -1.48
N ALA A 108 -10.30 -13.60 -2.29
CA ALA A 108 -11.13 -12.42 -2.01
C ALA A 108 -11.93 -12.60 -0.71
N GLU A 109 -12.41 -13.79 -0.42
CA GLU A 109 -13.12 -14.10 0.82
C GLU A 109 -12.21 -13.93 2.05
N VAL A 110 -10.98 -14.43 2.00
CA VAL A 110 -10.00 -14.25 3.09
C VAL A 110 -9.74 -12.76 3.33
N ILE A 111 -9.56 -12.00 2.27
CA ILE A 111 -9.34 -10.55 2.36
C ILE A 111 -10.54 -9.86 3.03
N ALA A 112 -11.74 -10.21 2.61
CA ALA A 112 -12.97 -9.66 3.17
C ALA A 112 -13.18 -10.04 4.64
N GLN A 113 -12.92 -11.28 5.01
CA GLN A 113 -13.01 -11.76 6.39
C GLN A 113 -12.03 -11.06 7.33
N ASN A 114 -10.91 -10.59 6.80
CA ASN A 114 -9.94 -9.79 7.55
C ASN A 114 -10.23 -8.29 7.50
N GLU A 115 -11.39 -7.88 7.01
CA GLU A 115 -11.82 -6.48 6.94
C GLU A 115 -10.86 -5.58 6.14
N ALA A 116 -10.08 -6.16 5.25
CA ALA A 116 -9.28 -5.42 4.28
C ALA A 116 -10.09 -5.13 3.03
N ASN A 117 -9.78 -4.04 2.37
CA ASN A 117 -10.40 -3.68 1.11
C ASN A 117 -9.42 -3.88 -0.05
N ILE A 118 -9.93 -4.37 -1.18
CA ILE A 118 -9.15 -4.46 -2.42
C ILE A 118 -9.30 -3.15 -3.18
N HIS A 119 -8.20 -2.44 -3.35
CA HIS A 119 -8.16 -1.22 -4.13
C HIS A 119 -7.88 -1.49 -5.61
N ARG A 120 -6.97 -2.42 -5.88
CA ARG A 120 -6.59 -2.82 -7.23
C ARG A 120 -6.16 -4.27 -7.27
N LEU A 121 -6.45 -4.92 -8.38
CA LEU A 121 -6.00 -6.28 -8.69
C LEU A 121 -5.42 -6.31 -10.09
N GLU A 122 -4.24 -6.88 -10.22
CA GLU A 122 -3.57 -7.10 -11.48
C GLU A 122 -3.16 -8.58 -11.61
N MET A 123 -3.49 -9.17 -12.76
CA MET A 123 -3.02 -10.51 -13.11
C MET A 123 -1.64 -10.37 -13.74
N ALA A 124 -0.60 -10.51 -12.93
CA ALA A 124 0.78 -10.21 -13.34
C ALA A 124 1.35 -11.26 -14.29
N ASN A 125 1.05 -12.52 -14.06
CA ASN A 125 1.49 -13.63 -14.90
C ASN A 125 0.49 -14.77 -14.83
N THR A 126 0.07 -15.29 -15.98
CA THR A 126 -0.84 -16.43 -16.07
C THR A 126 -0.17 -17.56 -16.80
N ALA A 127 0.07 -18.65 -16.07
CA ALA A 127 0.53 -19.93 -16.60
C ALA A 127 -0.63 -20.94 -16.57
N PRO A 128 -0.53 -22.09 -17.26
CA PRO A 128 -1.58 -23.10 -17.23
C PRO A 128 -1.91 -23.61 -15.82
N ASP A 129 -0.90 -23.71 -14.97
CA ASP A 129 -1.03 -24.28 -13.61
C ASP A 129 -1.18 -23.23 -12.53
N PHE A 130 -0.59 -22.06 -12.71
CA PHE A 130 -0.54 -21.00 -11.71
C PHE A 130 -0.87 -19.65 -12.29
N THR A 131 -1.45 -18.82 -11.45
CA THR A 131 -1.64 -17.42 -11.71
C THR A 131 -0.93 -16.61 -10.63
N GLU A 132 -0.11 -15.64 -11.04
CA GLU A 132 0.46 -14.65 -10.14
C GLU A 132 -0.40 -13.39 -10.18
N MET A 133 -0.86 -12.99 -9.01
CA MET A 133 -1.74 -11.84 -8.83
C MET A 133 -1.08 -10.80 -7.94
N LEU A 134 -1.18 -9.55 -8.32
CA LEU A 134 -0.75 -8.42 -7.50
C LEU A 134 -1.97 -7.69 -6.97
N PHE A 135 -2.11 -7.65 -5.65
CA PHE A 135 -3.17 -6.94 -4.95
C PHE A 135 -2.64 -5.65 -4.34
N GLU A 136 -3.33 -4.56 -4.56
CA GLU A 136 -3.22 -3.36 -3.74
C GLU A 136 -4.37 -3.39 -2.73
N LEU A 137 -4.03 -3.50 -1.47
CA LEU A 137 -4.97 -3.62 -0.37
C LEU A 137 -4.93 -2.39 0.52
N GLU A 138 -6.03 -2.13 1.19
CA GLU A 138 -6.10 -1.14 2.24
C GLU A 138 -6.20 -1.85 3.58
N VAL A 139 -5.21 -1.62 4.44
CA VAL A 139 -5.05 -2.27 5.74
C VAL A 139 -4.86 -1.24 6.85
N TRP A 140 -5.09 -1.65 8.10
CA TRP A 140 -4.96 -0.76 9.25
C TRP A 140 -3.51 -0.56 9.69
N ASP A 141 -2.74 -1.63 9.71
CA ASP A 141 -1.37 -1.66 10.20
C ASP A 141 -0.63 -2.92 9.73
N LEU A 142 0.62 -3.04 10.15
CA LEU A 142 1.47 -4.19 9.80
C LEU A 142 0.95 -5.50 10.40
N LYS A 143 0.41 -5.48 11.62
CA LYS A 143 -0.20 -6.68 12.23
C LYS A 143 -1.37 -7.19 11.42
N HIS A 144 -2.23 -6.29 10.97
CA HIS A 144 -3.37 -6.61 10.11
C HIS A 144 -2.91 -7.24 8.81
N LEU A 145 -1.92 -6.63 8.16
CA LEU A 145 -1.35 -7.15 6.91
C LEU A 145 -0.71 -8.53 7.08
N ASN A 146 0.08 -8.71 8.14
CA ASN A 146 0.75 -10.00 8.41
C ASN A 146 -0.26 -11.11 8.73
N ARG A 147 -1.31 -10.82 9.49
CA ARG A 147 -2.39 -11.76 9.75
C ARG A 147 -3.10 -12.19 8.47
N LEU A 148 -3.39 -11.23 7.60
CA LEU A 148 -4.00 -11.48 6.30
C LEU A 148 -3.13 -12.39 5.44
N ILE A 149 -1.84 -12.08 5.32
CA ILE A 149 -0.88 -12.89 4.55
C ILE A 149 -0.79 -14.31 5.11
N SER A 150 -0.74 -14.46 6.43
CA SER A 150 -0.71 -15.78 7.07
C SER A 150 -1.94 -16.61 6.74
N GLN A 151 -3.12 -16.01 6.77
CA GLN A 151 -4.36 -16.71 6.44
C GLN A 151 -4.47 -17.06 4.96
N LEU A 152 -3.94 -16.21 4.07
CA LEU A 152 -3.85 -16.52 2.64
C LEU A 152 -2.97 -17.75 2.41
N LYS A 153 -1.84 -17.86 3.10
CA LYS A 153 -0.94 -19.03 2.99
C LYS A 153 -1.58 -20.33 3.46
N GLU A 154 -2.58 -20.28 4.31
CA GLU A 154 -3.29 -21.46 4.79
C GLU A 154 -4.25 -22.05 3.75
N LYS A 155 -4.63 -21.30 2.72
CA LYS A 155 -5.50 -21.78 1.66
C LYS A 155 -4.76 -22.74 0.73
N SER A 156 -5.38 -23.88 0.43
CA SER A 156 -4.77 -24.91 -0.43
C SER A 156 -4.52 -24.43 -1.86
N CYS A 157 -5.31 -23.47 -2.36
CA CYS A 157 -5.11 -22.88 -3.68
C CYS A 157 -3.96 -21.89 -3.75
N VAL A 158 -3.45 -21.42 -2.60
CA VAL A 158 -2.36 -20.44 -2.53
C VAL A 158 -1.05 -21.17 -2.33
N SER A 159 -0.12 -21.03 -3.27
CA SER A 159 1.24 -21.58 -3.18
C SER A 159 2.21 -20.61 -2.51
N ALA A 160 2.01 -19.31 -2.67
CA ALA A 160 2.82 -18.27 -2.04
C ALA A 160 2.01 -16.98 -1.88
N ALA A 161 2.26 -16.28 -0.79
CA ALA A 161 1.75 -14.93 -0.56
C ALA A 161 2.81 -14.14 0.18
N ARG A 162 3.15 -12.96 -0.33
CA ARG A 162 4.19 -12.10 0.23
C ARG A 162 3.88 -10.64 -0.02
N ARG A 163 4.30 -9.80 0.90
CA ARG A 163 4.29 -8.36 0.71
C ARG A 163 5.33 -7.97 -0.35
N VAL A 164 4.97 -7.03 -1.21
CA VAL A 164 5.88 -6.46 -2.21
C VAL A 164 5.83 -4.94 -2.15
N TYR A 165 6.90 -4.31 -2.62
CA TYR A 165 7.03 -2.87 -2.70
C TYR A 165 7.05 -2.44 -4.18
N ALA A 166 6.65 -1.20 -4.45
CA ALA A 166 6.71 -0.69 -5.81
C ALA A 166 8.17 -0.71 -6.32
N PRO A 167 8.41 -1.04 -7.59
CA PRO A 167 9.74 -0.90 -8.17
C PRO A 167 10.18 0.56 -8.15
N ALA A 168 11.49 0.79 -8.02
CA ALA A 168 12.06 2.13 -8.13
C ALA A 168 11.68 2.76 -9.48
N GLN A 169 11.29 4.03 -9.47
CA GLN A 169 11.03 4.75 -10.71
C GLN A 169 12.31 4.81 -11.54
N GLY A 170 12.32 4.18 -12.70
CA GLY A 170 13.46 4.13 -13.62
C GLY A 170 13.90 2.72 -14.05
N GLU A 171 13.52 1.67 -13.34
CA GLU A 171 13.65 0.31 -13.85
C GLU A 171 12.54 0.05 -14.87
N LYS A 172 12.80 0.42 -16.12
CA LYS A 172 12.10 -0.21 -17.24
C LYS A 172 12.50 -1.67 -17.19
N VAL A 173 11.57 -2.53 -16.84
CA VAL A 173 11.73 -3.97 -17.07
C VAL A 173 11.94 -4.14 -18.57
N THR A 174 13.19 -4.24 -18.97
CA THR A 174 13.52 -4.67 -20.32
C THR A 174 13.20 -6.16 -20.36
N GLN A 175 12.15 -6.47 -21.07
CA GLN A 175 11.86 -7.85 -21.43
C GLN A 175 12.99 -8.44 -22.26
#